data_496e54375533f2e485cfebf98c90f84b
#
_entry.id   496e54375533f2e485cfebf98c90f84b
#
_cell.length_a   1.000
_cell.length_b   1.000
_cell.length_c   1.000
_cell.angle_alpha   90.00
_cell.angle_beta   90.00
_cell.angle_gamma   90.00
#
_symmetry.space_group_name_H-M   'P 1'
#
loop_
_entity.id
_entity.type
_entity.pdbx_description
1 polymer ?
#
loop_
_entity_poly.entity_id
_entity_poly.type
_entity_poly.pdbx_seq_one_letter_code
_entity_poly.pdbx_strand_id
1 'polypeptide(L)'
;ELFISTKAGYDMWPGPYGNWGSRKYLIASLDQSLRRMKLDYVDLFYSHRYDPLTPLDETLQAMVDIVRCGKALYLGISRWPKEALEYAVGYLARHDAPLLVVQDRINMLDTKPIDDGILDVCEQHGVGFVSFSPLAQGLLTDRYLDSIPCDSRMAQERFLKSEALTPELLAQLRAWNDEAASEGMKLAEKALRWVLGQKCVTSV
;
A
#
# COMPACT_ATOMS: atom_id res chain seq x y z
N GLU A 1 -5.39 20.02 -11.90
CA GLU A 1 -5.84 18.67 -12.25
C GLU A 1 -5.30 17.68 -11.21
N LEU A 2 -6.15 16.77 -10.70
CA LEU A 2 -5.81 15.83 -9.63
C LEU A 2 -5.79 14.42 -10.18
N PHE A 3 -4.87 13.58 -9.67
CA PHE A 3 -4.88 12.14 -9.87
C PHE A 3 -5.60 11.49 -8.68
N ILE A 4 -6.78 10.93 -8.92
CA ILE A 4 -7.68 10.43 -7.86
C ILE A 4 -7.68 8.92 -7.86
N SER A 5 -7.43 8.33 -6.69
CA SER A 5 -7.50 6.89 -6.50
C SER A 5 -8.49 6.48 -5.41
N THR A 6 -9.04 5.28 -5.55
CA THR A 6 -9.84 4.63 -4.51
C THR A 6 -9.56 3.14 -4.44
N LYS A 7 -9.98 2.51 -3.35
CA LYS A 7 -9.70 1.10 -3.05
C LYS A 7 -10.95 0.36 -2.59
N ALA A 8 -11.03 -0.94 -2.89
CA ALA A 8 -12.02 -1.85 -2.33
C ALA A 8 -11.36 -3.14 -1.83
N GLY A 9 -11.81 -3.67 -0.67
CA GLY A 9 -11.24 -4.90 -0.09
C GLY A 9 -11.58 -5.10 1.39
N TYR A 10 -11.98 -4.06 2.10
CA TYR A 10 -12.37 -4.10 3.51
C TYR A 10 -13.87 -3.91 3.70
N ASP A 11 -14.35 -4.11 4.93
CA ASP A 11 -15.78 -4.07 5.27
C ASP A 11 -16.41 -2.70 4.92
N MET A 12 -17.41 -2.74 4.07
CA MET A 12 -18.14 -1.56 3.61
C MET A 12 -19.61 -1.58 4.04
N TRP A 13 -20.21 -2.76 4.12
CA TRP A 13 -21.59 -2.98 4.59
C TRP A 13 -21.76 -4.41 5.13
N PRO A 14 -22.76 -4.66 5.99
CA PRO A 14 -23.06 -6.01 6.47
C PRO A 14 -23.50 -6.94 5.35
N GLY A 15 -23.14 -8.24 5.48
CA GLY A 15 -23.56 -9.29 4.57
C GLY A 15 -22.44 -9.89 3.74
N PRO A 16 -22.73 -10.96 2.98
CA PRO A 16 -21.70 -11.80 2.34
C PRO A 16 -20.93 -11.10 1.21
N TYR A 17 -21.45 -10.01 0.68
CA TYR A 17 -20.82 -9.26 -0.41
C TYR A 17 -20.40 -7.84 0.01
N GLY A 18 -20.18 -7.62 1.30
CA GLY A 18 -19.77 -6.30 1.82
C GLY A 18 -18.25 -6.18 2.03
N ASN A 19 -17.45 -7.15 1.59
CA ASN A 19 -16.04 -7.29 1.90
C ASN A 19 -15.28 -8.10 0.83
N TRP A 20 -13.94 -8.13 0.90
CA TRP A 20 -13.02 -8.95 0.13
C TRP A 20 -12.90 -8.59 -1.36
N GLY A 21 -12.87 -9.60 -2.26
CA GLY A 21 -12.47 -9.43 -3.65
C GLY A 21 -13.50 -9.91 -4.68
N SER A 22 -14.73 -10.32 -4.26
CA SER A 22 -15.72 -10.80 -5.21
C SER A 22 -16.10 -9.73 -6.24
N ARG A 23 -16.43 -10.15 -7.45
CA ARG A 23 -16.86 -9.28 -8.53
C ARG A 23 -17.98 -8.33 -8.11
N LYS A 24 -19.01 -8.86 -7.44
CA LYS A 24 -20.14 -8.07 -6.95
C LYS A 24 -19.70 -6.98 -5.98
N TYR A 25 -18.80 -7.32 -5.06
CA TYR A 25 -18.31 -6.38 -4.07
C TYR A 25 -17.44 -5.28 -4.71
N LEU A 26 -16.47 -5.63 -5.56
CA LEU A 26 -15.55 -4.65 -6.16
C LEU A 26 -16.31 -3.60 -6.98
N ILE A 27 -17.24 -4.03 -7.84
CA ILE A 27 -18.04 -3.12 -8.68
C ILE A 27 -18.94 -2.24 -7.80
N ALA A 28 -19.69 -2.83 -6.85
CA ALA A 28 -20.58 -2.08 -5.98
C ALA A 28 -19.84 -1.09 -5.07
N SER A 29 -18.67 -1.46 -4.57
CA SER A 29 -17.81 -0.60 -3.74
C SER A 29 -17.27 0.60 -4.54
N LEU A 30 -16.82 0.37 -5.77
CA LEU A 30 -16.41 1.46 -6.66
C LEU A 30 -17.58 2.41 -6.96
N ASP A 31 -18.74 1.88 -7.30
CA ASP A 31 -19.94 2.68 -7.57
C ASP A 31 -20.35 3.56 -6.38
N GLN A 32 -20.24 3.02 -5.16
CA GLN A 32 -20.48 3.80 -3.96
C GLN A 32 -19.41 4.89 -3.76
N SER A 33 -18.16 4.59 -4.04
CA SER A 33 -17.04 5.55 -3.96
C SER A 33 -17.24 6.69 -4.95
N LEU A 34 -17.55 6.39 -6.21
CA LEU A 34 -17.81 7.39 -7.25
C LEU A 34 -18.99 8.30 -6.87
N ARG A 35 -20.10 7.73 -6.38
CA ARG A 35 -21.25 8.54 -5.91
C ARG A 35 -20.88 9.47 -4.76
N ARG A 36 -20.12 9.00 -3.76
CA ARG A 36 -19.69 9.83 -2.62
C ARG A 36 -18.76 10.96 -3.04
N MET A 37 -17.86 10.69 -3.98
CA MET A 37 -16.91 11.67 -4.52
C MET A 37 -17.55 12.58 -5.58
N LYS A 38 -18.74 12.23 -6.10
CA LYS A 38 -19.41 12.91 -7.22
C LYS A 38 -18.55 12.92 -8.48
N LEU A 39 -17.97 11.77 -8.80
CA LEU A 39 -17.12 11.55 -9.97
C LEU A 39 -17.72 10.46 -10.85
N ASP A 40 -17.48 10.55 -12.14
CA ASP A 40 -17.87 9.53 -13.12
C ASP A 40 -16.85 8.40 -13.18
N TYR A 41 -15.58 8.69 -12.91
CA TYR A 41 -14.46 7.73 -12.86
C TYR A 41 -13.40 8.14 -11.84
N VAL A 42 -12.47 7.24 -11.57
CA VAL A 42 -11.21 7.50 -10.87
C VAL A 42 -10.03 7.22 -11.80
N ASP A 43 -8.90 7.86 -11.57
CA ASP A 43 -7.69 7.56 -12.32
C ASP A 43 -7.18 6.16 -11.98
N LEU A 44 -7.22 5.77 -10.73
CA LEU A 44 -6.67 4.50 -10.29
C LEU A 44 -7.60 3.77 -9.29
N PHE A 45 -7.95 2.54 -9.61
CA PHE A 45 -8.70 1.66 -8.72
C PHE A 45 -7.83 0.53 -8.20
N TYR A 46 -7.80 0.34 -6.88
CA TYR A 46 -7.06 -0.73 -6.23
C TYR A 46 -7.94 -1.86 -5.73
N SER A 47 -7.54 -3.12 -5.98
CA SER A 47 -7.88 -4.21 -5.08
C SER A 47 -7.00 -4.09 -3.83
N HIS A 48 -7.63 -3.79 -2.68
CA HIS A 48 -6.95 -3.31 -1.47
C HIS A 48 -6.21 -4.42 -0.71
N ARG A 49 -6.61 -5.67 -0.91
CA ARG A 49 -5.97 -6.85 -0.34
C ARG A 49 -6.32 -8.10 -1.15
N TYR A 50 -5.47 -9.11 -1.04
CA TYR A 50 -5.74 -10.43 -1.62
C TYR A 50 -6.93 -11.11 -0.91
N ASP A 51 -7.84 -11.68 -1.70
CA ASP A 51 -8.96 -12.50 -1.20
C ASP A 51 -8.66 -13.98 -1.47
N PRO A 52 -8.38 -14.78 -0.42
CA PRO A 52 -8.08 -16.20 -0.59
C PRO A 52 -9.32 -17.06 -0.85
N LEU A 53 -10.54 -16.51 -0.72
CA LEU A 53 -11.80 -17.26 -0.82
C LEU A 53 -12.49 -17.09 -2.18
N THR A 54 -12.24 -15.97 -2.87
CA THR A 54 -12.77 -15.73 -4.20
C THR A 54 -11.78 -16.27 -5.25
N PRO A 55 -12.23 -17.02 -6.25
CA PRO A 55 -11.36 -17.40 -7.36
C PRO A 55 -10.66 -16.18 -7.96
N LEU A 56 -9.34 -16.25 -8.10
CA LEU A 56 -8.52 -15.11 -8.50
C LEU A 56 -8.97 -14.52 -9.85
N ASP A 57 -9.37 -15.37 -10.80
CA ASP A 57 -9.87 -14.95 -12.11
C ASP A 57 -11.15 -14.10 -12.00
N GLU A 58 -12.03 -14.38 -11.03
CA GLU A 58 -13.23 -13.56 -10.80
C GLU A 58 -12.86 -12.14 -10.34
N THR A 59 -11.94 -12.04 -9.39
CA THR A 59 -11.42 -10.76 -8.92
C THR A 59 -10.76 -9.98 -10.05
N LEU A 60 -9.88 -10.62 -10.82
CA LEU A 60 -9.16 -9.99 -11.92
C LEU A 60 -10.09 -9.60 -13.07
N GLN A 61 -11.07 -10.45 -13.40
CA GLN A 61 -12.07 -10.11 -14.43
C GLN A 61 -12.93 -8.92 -14.00
N ALA A 62 -13.27 -8.80 -12.72
CA ALA A 62 -13.97 -7.62 -12.21
C ALA A 62 -13.14 -6.34 -12.39
N MET A 63 -11.83 -6.40 -12.16
CA MET A 63 -10.92 -5.27 -12.38
C MET A 63 -10.83 -4.90 -13.86
N VAL A 64 -10.72 -5.88 -14.75
CA VAL A 64 -10.77 -5.67 -16.22
C VAL A 64 -12.06 -4.97 -16.63
N ASP A 65 -13.20 -5.43 -16.14
CA ASP A 65 -14.51 -4.86 -16.50
C ASP A 65 -14.68 -3.44 -15.97
N ILE A 66 -14.11 -3.11 -14.82
CA ILE A 66 -14.09 -1.75 -14.26
C ILE A 66 -13.38 -0.79 -15.22
N VAL A 67 -12.24 -1.17 -15.79
CA VAL A 67 -11.53 -0.37 -16.80
C VAL A 67 -12.33 -0.30 -18.10
N ARG A 68 -12.83 -1.43 -18.59
CA ARG A 68 -13.64 -1.47 -19.84
C ARG A 68 -14.91 -0.64 -19.76
N CYS A 69 -15.52 -0.54 -18.58
CA CYS A 69 -16.68 0.32 -18.35
C CYS A 69 -16.32 1.81 -18.15
N GLY A 70 -15.04 2.18 -18.21
CA GLY A 70 -14.58 3.56 -18.04
C GLY A 70 -14.71 4.11 -16.62
N LYS A 71 -14.85 3.24 -15.60
CA LYS A 71 -14.96 3.67 -14.19
C LYS A 71 -13.60 3.85 -13.51
N ALA A 72 -12.55 3.31 -14.08
CA ALA A 72 -11.15 3.57 -13.72
C ALA A 72 -10.29 3.57 -14.97
N LEU A 73 -9.25 4.40 -15.00
CA LEU A 73 -8.28 4.44 -16.10
C LEU A 73 -7.19 3.38 -15.90
N TYR A 74 -6.75 3.20 -14.67
CA TYR A 74 -5.66 2.32 -14.30
C TYR A 74 -6.04 1.40 -13.14
N LEU A 75 -5.29 0.29 -13.02
CA LEU A 75 -5.46 -0.70 -11.97
C LEU A 75 -4.24 -0.75 -11.06
N GLY A 76 -4.51 -0.94 -9.76
CA GLY A 76 -3.53 -1.21 -8.75
C GLY A 76 -3.94 -2.38 -7.86
N ILE A 77 -2.97 -2.99 -7.20
CA ILE A 77 -3.22 -3.98 -6.16
C ILE A 77 -2.43 -3.61 -4.90
N SER A 78 -2.87 -4.14 -3.75
CA SER A 78 -2.21 -3.86 -2.49
C SER A 78 -2.14 -5.12 -1.64
N ARG A 79 -0.94 -5.39 -1.07
CA ARG A 79 -0.73 -6.49 -0.11
C ARG A 79 -1.10 -7.88 -0.66
N TRP A 80 -0.76 -8.14 -1.91
CA TRP A 80 -0.94 -9.46 -2.51
C TRP A 80 0.34 -10.30 -2.37
N PRO A 81 0.23 -11.62 -2.15
CA PRO A 81 1.39 -12.50 -2.18
C PRO A 81 2.01 -12.54 -3.58
N LYS A 82 3.30 -12.87 -3.65
CA LYS A 82 4.10 -12.86 -4.88
C LYS A 82 3.46 -13.66 -6.02
N GLU A 83 3.04 -14.87 -5.74
CA GLU A 83 2.46 -15.78 -6.73
C GLU A 83 1.17 -15.22 -7.33
N ALA A 84 0.34 -14.59 -6.50
CA ALA A 84 -0.89 -13.94 -6.96
C ALA A 84 -0.58 -12.66 -7.76
N LEU A 85 0.46 -11.91 -7.41
CA LEU A 85 0.92 -10.76 -8.16
C LEU A 85 1.42 -11.17 -9.54
N GLU A 86 2.30 -12.18 -9.64
CA GLU A 86 2.82 -12.70 -10.91
C GLU A 86 1.69 -13.15 -11.83
N TYR A 87 0.72 -13.88 -11.29
CA TYR A 87 -0.47 -14.30 -12.04
C TYR A 87 -1.29 -13.10 -12.51
N ALA A 88 -1.54 -12.13 -11.63
CA ALA A 88 -2.34 -10.95 -11.94
C ALA A 88 -1.72 -10.10 -13.05
N VAL A 89 -0.42 -9.87 -13.01
CA VAL A 89 0.29 -9.12 -14.08
C VAL A 89 0.06 -9.77 -15.44
N GLY A 90 0.26 -11.09 -15.53
CA GLY A 90 0.04 -11.83 -16.77
C GLY A 90 -1.43 -11.85 -17.22
N TYR A 91 -2.36 -12.02 -16.28
CA TYR A 91 -3.80 -12.03 -16.57
C TYR A 91 -4.26 -10.67 -17.11
N LEU A 92 -3.97 -9.60 -16.38
CA LEU A 92 -4.43 -8.25 -16.72
C LEU A 92 -3.82 -7.76 -18.04
N ALA A 93 -2.55 -8.08 -18.31
CA ALA A 93 -1.90 -7.74 -19.58
C ALA A 93 -2.58 -8.41 -20.78
N ARG A 94 -2.96 -9.71 -20.68
CA ARG A 94 -3.69 -10.41 -21.75
C ARG A 94 -5.09 -9.87 -22.02
N HIS A 95 -5.64 -9.09 -21.08
CA HIS A 95 -6.97 -8.49 -21.20
C HIS A 95 -6.95 -6.99 -21.50
N ASP A 96 -5.78 -6.46 -21.93
CA ASP A 96 -5.58 -5.03 -22.25
C ASP A 96 -5.92 -4.08 -21.08
N ALA A 97 -5.69 -4.53 -19.86
CA ALA A 97 -5.88 -3.77 -18.63
C ALA A 97 -4.65 -3.90 -17.72
N PRO A 98 -3.45 -3.47 -18.16
CA PRO A 98 -2.21 -3.73 -17.45
C PRO A 98 -2.21 -3.13 -16.04
N LEU A 99 -1.55 -3.85 -15.11
CA LEU A 99 -1.35 -3.38 -13.75
C LEU A 99 -0.37 -2.19 -13.77
N LEU A 100 -0.82 -1.05 -13.25
CA LEU A 100 0.02 0.15 -13.17
C LEU A 100 0.95 0.12 -11.95
N VAL A 101 0.43 -0.31 -10.80
CA VAL A 101 1.13 -0.11 -9.54
C VAL A 101 0.75 -1.15 -8.47
N VAL A 102 1.72 -1.50 -7.66
CA VAL A 102 1.53 -2.24 -6.40
C VAL A 102 1.68 -1.26 -5.23
N GLN A 103 0.80 -1.36 -4.23
CA GLN A 103 0.98 -0.63 -2.99
C GLN A 103 1.19 -1.60 -1.83
N ASP A 104 2.33 -1.50 -1.15
CA ASP A 104 2.59 -2.28 0.06
C ASP A 104 3.44 -1.50 1.05
N ARG A 105 3.63 -2.08 2.25
CA ARG A 105 4.38 -1.44 3.32
C ARG A 105 5.85 -1.80 3.21
N ILE A 106 6.68 -0.81 2.90
CA ILE A 106 8.13 -0.90 3.09
C ILE A 106 8.65 0.33 3.84
N ASN A 107 9.55 0.09 4.75
CA ASN A 107 10.31 1.09 5.48
C ASN A 107 11.55 0.42 6.10
N MET A 108 12.44 1.18 6.73
CA MET A 108 13.68 0.66 7.33
C MET A 108 13.46 -0.39 8.43
N LEU A 109 12.23 -0.53 8.98
CA LEU A 109 11.84 -1.52 9.99
C LEU A 109 11.03 -2.69 9.41
N ASP A 110 10.58 -2.60 8.16
CA ASP A 110 9.77 -3.63 7.50
C ASP A 110 10.15 -3.74 6.03
N THR A 111 10.97 -4.71 5.73
CA THR A 111 11.50 -5.02 4.39
C THR A 111 10.79 -6.20 3.73
N LYS A 112 9.74 -6.73 4.36
CA LYS A 112 9.09 -7.96 3.92
C LYS A 112 8.73 -8.01 2.42
N PRO A 113 8.15 -6.99 1.78
CA PRO A 113 7.90 -7.03 0.33
C PRO A 113 9.17 -7.09 -0.53
N ILE A 114 10.30 -6.60 -0.02
CA ILE A 114 11.61 -6.74 -0.67
C ILE A 114 12.06 -8.19 -0.56
N ASP A 115 12.04 -8.74 0.65
CA ASP A 115 12.51 -10.09 0.96
C ASP A 115 11.66 -11.17 0.27
N ASP A 116 10.35 -10.95 0.17
CA ASP A 116 9.40 -11.81 -0.55
C ASP A 116 9.53 -11.70 -2.08
N GLY A 117 10.35 -10.76 -2.61
CA GLY A 117 10.57 -10.57 -4.04
C GLY A 117 9.44 -9.85 -4.78
N ILE A 118 8.58 -9.11 -4.08
CA ILE A 118 7.49 -8.32 -4.71
C ILE A 118 8.07 -7.23 -5.62
N LEU A 119 9.15 -6.56 -5.17
CA LEU A 119 9.81 -5.51 -5.95
C LEU A 119 10.49 -6.08 -7.21
N ASP A 120 10.98 -7.33 -7.14
CA ASP A 120 11.56 -8.01 -8.30
C ASP A 120 10.50 -8.24 -9.40
N VAL A 121 9.32 -8.67 -9.01
CA VAL A 121 8.18 -8.84 -9.94
C VAL A 121 7.78 -7.49 -10.54
N CYS A 122 7.68 -6.44 -9.71
CA CYS A 122 7.35 -5.09 -10.19
C CYS A 122 8.38 -4.61 -11.22
N GLU A 123 9.66 -4.71 -10.92
CA GLU A 123 10.75 -4.31 -11.84
C GLU A 123 10.72 -5.10 -13.15
N GLN A 124 10.58 -6.43 -13.08
CA GLN A 124 10.55 -7.32 -14.24
C GLN A 124 9.41 -6.97 -15.22
N HIS A 125 8.28 -6.51 -14.70
CA HIS A 125 7.07 -6.26 -15.49
C HIS A 125 6.78 -4.75 -15.72
N GLY A 126 7.67 -3.87 -15.30
CA GLY A 126 7.47 -2.42 -15.45
C GLY A 126 6.30 -1.87 -14.61
N VAL A 127 5.99 -2.52 -13.49
CA VAL A 127 4.95 -2.09 -12.54
C VAL A 127 5.57 -1.17 -11.49
N GLY A 128 4.95 -0.02 -11.25
CA GLY A 128 5.40 0.88 -10.18
C GLY A 128 5.11 0.33 -8.79
N PHE A 129 5.83 0.84 -7.79
CA PHE A 129 5.56 0.51 -6.38
C PHE A 129 5.33 1.79 -5.57
N VAL A 130 4.27 1.79 -4.75
CA VAL A 130 3.96 2.89 -3.82
C VAL A 130 4.06 2.35 -2.39
N SER A 131 4.94 2.95 -1.59
CA SER A 131 5.06 2.57 -0.19
C SER A 131 4.01 3.28 0.67
N PHE A 132 3.33 2.54 1.56
CA PHE A 132 2.59 3.15 2.65
C PHE A 132 3.33 2.96 3.98
N SER A 133 3.09 3.88 4.93
CA SER A 133 3.80 3.92 6.23
C SER A 133 5.34 3.95 6.11
N PRO A 134 5.91 4.79 5.23
CA PRO A 134 7.37 4.85 5.04
C PRO A 134 8.12 5.29 6.31
N LEU A 135 7.44 6.00 7.23
CA LEU A 135 7.98 6.40 8.53
C LEU A 135 7.55 5.49 9.68
N ALA A 136 7.06 4.26 9.40
CA ALA A 136 6.65 3.29 10.42
C ALA A 136 5.76 3.92 11.52
N GLN A 137 4.72 4.65 11.11
CA GLN A 137 3.78 5.36 11.98
C GLN A 137 4.42 6.45 12.86
N GLY A 138 5.59 6.93 12.50
CA GLY A 138 6.36 7.95 13.21
C GLY A 138 7.55 7.42 14.01
N LEU A 139 7.76 6.09 14.06
CA LEU A 139 8.94 5.50 14.69
C LEU A 139 10.24 5.94 14.01
N LEU A 140 10.24 6.11 12.70
CA LEU A 140 11.38 6.58 11.92
C LEU A 140 11.44 8.12 11.86
N THR A 141 11.21 8.75 13.03
CA THR A 141 11.37 10.18 13.26
C THR A 141 12.05 10.40 14.61
N ASP A 142 12.38 11.64 14.95
CA ASP A 142 12.90 12.04 16.26
C ASP A 142 11.84 12.00 17.39
N ARG A 143 10.56 11.80 17.04
CA ARG A 143 9.41 11.96 17.94
C ARG A 143 9.43 11.07 19.19
N TYR A 144 10.01 9.86 19.08
CA TYR A 144 9.99 8.85 20.15
C TYR A 144 11.37 8.58 20.78
N LEU A 145 12.40 9.36 20.44
CA LEU A 145 13.76 9.08 20.89
C LEU A 145 13.97 9.33 22.40
N ASP A 146 13.27 10.31 22.96
CA ASP A 146 13.44 10.71 24.36
C ASP A 146 12.23 10.35 25.24
N SER A 147 11.02 10.42 24.68
CA SER A 147 9.78 10.12 25.40
C SER A 147 8.64 9.80 24.44
N ILE A 148 7.52 9.32 24.98
CA ILE A 148 6.27 9.14 24.20
C ILE A 148 5.42 10.40 24.39
N PRO A 149 5.30 11.29 23.37
CA PRO A 149 4.47 12.49 23.48
C PRO A 149 2.99 12.14 23.65
N CYS A 150 2.29 12.86 24.53
CA CYS A 150 0.88 12.58 24.86
C CYS A 150 -0.09 12.73 23.67
N ASP A 151 0.27 13.52 22.66
CA ASP A 151 -0.46 13.71 21.41
C ASP A 151 -0.06 12.74 20.28
N SER A 152 0.80 11.75 20.58
CA SER A 152 1.33 10.81 19.60
C SER A 152 0.38 9.64 19.32
N ARG A 153 0.59 8.96 18.17
CA ARG A 153 -0.12 7.72 17.84
C ARG A 153 0.13 6.61 18.86
N MET A 154 1.32 6.57 19.44
CA MET A 154 1.68 5.60 20.48
C MET A 154 0.92 5.87 21.79
N ALA A 155 0.73 7.11 22.18
CA ALA A 155 -0.08 7.48 23.35
C ALA A 155 -1.57 7.13 23.16
N GLN A 156 -2.06 7.04 21.91
CA GLN A 156 -3.43 6.61 21.61
C GLN A 156 -3.62 5.09 21.65
N GLU A 157 -2.55 4.30 21.64
CA GLU A 157 -2.52 2.84 21.74
C GLU A 157 -3.43 2.09 20.73
N ARG A 158 -3.78 2.73 19.61
CA ARG A 158 -4.71 2.16 18.64
C ARG A 158 -4.03 1.27 17.60
N PHE A 159 -3.04 1.77 16.89
CA PHE A 159 -2.32 1.08 15.82
C PHE A 159 -0.84 0.92 16.11
N LEU A 160 -0.26 1.81 16.89
CA LEU A 160 1.11 1.75 17.38
C LEU A 160 1.05 1.68 18.90
N LYS A 161 1.46 0.56 19.45
CA LYS A 161 1.43 0.32 20.90
C LYS A 161 2.79 0.64 21.52
N SER A 162 2.77 1.04 22.78
CA SER A 162 3.99 1.39 23.55
C SER A 162 4.96 0.21 23.66
N GLU A 163 4.46 -1.04 23.74
CA GLU A 163 5.30 -2.24 23.79
C GLU A 163 6.14 -2.47 22.52
N ALA A 164 5.76 -1.84 21.40
CA ALA A 164 6.56 -1.89 20.17
C ALA A 164 7.90 -1.16 20.29
N LEU A 165 8.00 -0.19 21.19
CA LEU A 165 9.24 0.57 21.41
C LEU A 165 10.13 -0.14 22.46
N THR A 166 10.72 -1.27 22.07
CA THR A 166 11.66 -1.99 22.92
C THR A 166 12.97 -1.21 23.09
N PRO A 167 13.75 -1.50 24.17
CA PRO A 167 15.06 -0.89 24.34
C PRO A 167 16.00 -1.07 23.14
N GLU A 168 15.96 -2.25 22.50
CA GLU A 168 16.76 -2.57 21.32
C GLU A 168 16.35 -1.72 20.12
N LEU A 169 15.03 -1.61 19.87
CA LEU A 169 14.51 -0.75 18.80
C LEU A 169 14.86 0.72 19.05
N LEU A 170 14.71 1.20 20.28
CA LEU A 170 15.05 2.57 20.63
C LEU A 170 16.55 2.86 20.42
N ALA A 171 17.43 1.92 20.78
CA ALA A 171 18.85 2.04 20.53
C ALA A 171 19.16 2.11 19.00
N GLN A 172 18.49 1.28 18.21
CA GLN A 172 18.60 1.31 16.75
C GLN A 172 18.11 2.63 16.14
N LEU A 173 16.96 3.14 16.60
CA LEU A 173 16.42 4.43 16.12
C LEU A 173 17.36 5.59 16.45
N ARG A 174 17.98 5.59 17.66
CA ARG A 174 18.97 6.59 18.04
C ARG A 174 20.21 6.52 17.16
N ALA A 175 20.73 5.32 16.91
CA ALA A 175 21.88 5.14 16.03
C ALA A 175 21.59 5.68 14.61
N TRP A 176 20.44 5.39 14.03
CA TRP A 176 20.05 5.92 12.73
C TRP A 176 19.80 7.45 12.75
N ASN A 177 19.32 7.98 13.87
CA ASN A 177 19.16 9.43 14.03
C ASN A 177 20.52 10.14 14.08
N ASP A 178 21.51 9.59 14.82
CA ASP A 178 22.86 10.12 14.90
C ASP A 178 23.58 10.05 13.56
N GLU A 179 23.39 8.95 12.82
CA GLU A 179 23.88 8.80 11.46
C GLU A 179 23.26 9.87 10.54
N ALA A 180 21.94 10.05 10.54
CA ALA A 180 21.26 11.07 9.77
C ALA A 180 21.77 12.48 10.11
N ALA A 181 21.93 12.77 11.42
CA ALA A 181 22.47 14.06 11.88
C ALA A 181 23.88 14.31 11.38
N SER A 182 24.74 13.28 11.32
CA SER A 182 26.10 13.40 10.79
C SER A 182 26.13 13.73 9.29
N GLU A 183 25.07 13.35 8.56
CA GLU A 183 24.83 13.65 7.14
C GLU A 183 24.06 14.97 6.93
N GLY A 184 23.76 15.72 8.02
CA GLY A 184 23.04 16.99 7.97
C GLY A 184 21.53 16.87 7.67
N MET A 185 20.92 15.72 7.94
CA MET A 185 19.50 15.46 7.70
C MET A 185 18.78 14.95 8.96
N LYS A 186 17.45 14.92 8.93
CA LYS A 186 16.64 14.29 9.98
C LYS A 186 16.45 12.79 9.70
N LEU A 187 16.20 12.01 10.75
CA LEU A 187 15.86 10.58 10.61
C LEU A 187 14.71 10.34 9.64
N ALA A 188 13.64 11.17 9.69
CA ALA A 188 12.52 11.07 8.75
C ALA A 188 12.97 11.24 7.29
N GLU A 189 13.88 12.17 7.02
CA GLU A 189 14.41 12.38 5.68
C GLU A 189 15.25 11.18 5.21
N LYS A 190 16.13 10.67 6.07
CA LYS A 190 16.89 9.45 5.81
C LYS A 190 15.99 8.27 5.48
N ALA A 191 14.93 8.07 6.28
CA ALA A 191 13.96 6.99 6.07
C ALA A 191 13.23 7.12 4.73
N LEU A 192 12.78 8.32 4.36
CA LEU A 192 12.12 8.55 3.07
C LEU A 192 13.09 8.35 1.89
N ARG A 193 14.32 8.84 1.99
CA ARG A 193 15.36 8.61 0.98
C ARG A 193 15.66 7.13 0.80
N TRP A 194 15.73 6.37 1.92
CA TRP A 194 15.95 4.93 1.88
C TRP A 194 14.83 4.21 1.11
N VAL A 195 13.55 4.55 1.39
CA VAL A 195 12.41 3.94 0.67
C VAL A 195 12.42 4.32 -0.81
N LEU A 196 12.62 5.61 -1.13
CA LEU A 196 12.65 6.10 -2.52
C LEU A 196 13.86 5.59 -3.30
N GLY A 197 14.91 5.16 -2.62
CA GLY A 197 16.08 4.52 -3.23
C GLY A 197 15.88 3.04 -3.60
N GLN A 198 14.76 2.41 -3.18
CA GLN A 198 14.47 1.04 -3.58
C GLN A 198 14.01 0.99 -5.04
N LYS A 199 14.36 -0.11 -5.73
CA LYS A 199 13.97 -0.30 -7.13
C LYS A 199 12.46 -0.22 -7.30
N CYS A 200 12.00 0.25 -8.45
CA CYS A 200 10.61 0.43 -8.86
C CYS A 200 9.72 1.26 -7.91
N VAL A 201 10.23 1.77 -6.78
CA VAL A 201 9.46 2.69 -5.92
C VAL A 201 9.28 4.02 -6.63
N THR A 202 8.03 4.38 -6.91
CA THR A 202 7.65 5.59 -7.64
C THR A 202 7.09 6.67 -6.73
N SER A 203 6.58 6.29 -5.56
CA SER A 203 5.99 7.22 -4.59
C SER A 203 5.92 6.63 -3.17
N VAL A 204 5.70 7.48 -2.19
CA VAL A 204 5.50 7.16 -0.78
C VAL A 204 4.28 7.89 -0.22
#